data_d2266aa53be1a833c178ebae12d739e3
#
_entry.id   d2266aa53be1a833c178ebae12d739e3
#
_cell.length_a   1.000
_cell.length_b   1.000
_cell.length_c   1.000
_cell.angle_alpha   90.00
_cell.angle_beta   90.00
_cell.angle_gamma   90.00
#
_symmetry.space_group_name_H-M   'P 1'
#
loop_
_entity.id
_entity.type
_entity.pdbx_description
1 polymer ?
#
loop_
_entity_poly.entity_id
_entity_poly.type
_entity_poly.pdbx_seq_one_letter_code
_entity_poly.pdbx_strand_id
1 'polypeptide(L)'
;MPGLRGVGKTTIIYQLFSYLLNEKQIPKNRILYLNLENLKDVPNFNIKEYIDVFLKDVNEAYPTVKNKVFIFVDETQYSKNWASLGKIIFDEDKNVFMIFTGSDALNLEYNNDSARRSLKKEIYPLNFAEYLYLKYDINYPDMLSETFRDMIFTGNVEKSQKIENRMYNQNLINLNQNYLKEWEYYIQYGCFPFTLNRTEESIVQLTLKKLENETNFK
;
A
#
# COMPACT_ATOMS: atom_id res chain seq x y z
N MET A 1 -5.70 0.55 5.26
CA MET A 1 -4.24 0.54 4.98
C MET A 1 -3.64 1.92 5.33
N PRO A 2 -3.33 2.19 6.59
CA PRO A 2 -2.61 3.39 6.99
C PRO A 2 -1.13 3.31 6.60
N GLY A 3 -0.47 4.48 6.53
CA GLY A 3 0.96 4.59 6.27
C GLY A 3 1.35 6.00 5.88
N LEU A 4 2.63 6.33 6.01
CA LEU A 4 3.17 7.65 5.69
C LEU A 4 2.81 8.09 4.26
N ARG A 5 2.80 9.39 4.03
CA ARG A 5 2.63 9.95 2.68
C ARG A 5 3.83 9.54 1.81
N GLY A 6 3.57 9.04 0.59
CA GLY A 6 4.62 8.64 -0.34
C GLY A 6 5.10 7.19 -0.26
N VAL A 7 4.60 6.37 0.67
CA VAL A 7 4.97 4.94 0.78
C VAL A 7 4.32 4.04 -0.29
N GLY A 8 3.51 4.60 -1.20
CA GLY A 8 2.95 3.83 -2.32
C GLY A 8 1.53 3.29 -2.10
N LYS A 9 0.77 3.74 -1.09
CA LYS A 9 -0.61 3.26 -0.82
C LYS A 9 -1.51 3.29 -2.05
N THR A 10 -1.60 4.42 -2.72
CA THR A 10 -2.39 4.59 -3.96
C THR A 10 -1.90 3.67 -5.08
N THR A 11 -0.58 3.49 -5.21
CA THR A 11 0.01 2.57 -6.19
C THR A 11 -0.42 1.13 -5.94
N ILE A 12 -0.44 0.69 -4.67
CA ILE A 12 -0.92 -0.64 -4.28
C ILE A 12 -2.41 -0.81 -4.65
N ILE A 13 -3.24 0.22 -4.43
CA ILE A 13 -4.65 0.18 -4.87
C ILE A 13 -4.75 0.00 -6.39
N TYR A 14 -3.97 0.73 -7.18
CA TYR A 14 -3.99 0.60 -8.64
C TYR A 14 -3.50 -0.79 -9.10
N GLN A 15 -2.50 -1.34 -8.44
CA GLN A 15 -2.05 -2.71 -8.71
C GLN A 15 -3.14 -3.74 -8.38
N LEU A 16 -3.83 -3.60 -7.24
CA LEU A 16 -4.97 -4.45 -6.88
C LEU A 16 -6.12 -4.31 -7.87
N PHE A 17 -6.43 -3.08 -8.28
CA PHE A 17 -7.45 -2.81 -9.29
C PHE A 17 -7.11 -3.52 -10.62
N SER A 18 -5.88 -3.34 -11.10
CA SER A 18 -5.38 -4.02 -12.31
C SER A 18 -5.42 -5.55 -12.19
N TYR A 19 -4.99 -6.08 -11.05
CA TYR A 19 -5.04 -7.52 -10.76
C TYR A 19 -6.46 -8.08 -10.79
N LEU A 20 -7.43 -7.38 -10.18
CA LEU A 20 -8.83 -7.80 -10.22
C LEU A 20 -9.38 -7.83 -11.64
N LEU A 21 -9.07 -6.81 -12.45
CA LEU A 21 -9.54 -6.73 -13.83
C LEU A 21 -8.89 -7.78 -14.73
N ASN A 22 -7.57 -7.86 -14.71
CA ASN A 22 -6.80 -8.59 -15.71
C ASN A 22 -6.59 -10.06 -15.34
N GLU A 23 -6.27 -10.33 -14.06
CA GLU A 23 -5.98 -11.70 -13.60
C GLU A 23 -7.24 -12.40 -13.06
N LYS A 24 -8.05 -11.70 -12.30
CA LYS A 24 -9.28 -12.27 -11.73
C LYS A 24 -10.51 -12.09 -12.62
N GLN A 25 -10.40 -11.37 -13.72
CA GLN A 25 -11.47 -11.14 -14.69
C GLN A 25 -12.76 -10.59 -14.04
N ILE A 26 -12.62 -9.79 -12.99
CA ILE A 26 -13.76 -9.16 -12.33
C ILE A 26 -14.30 -8.05 -13.24
N PRO A 27 -15.60 -8.03 -13.54
CA PRO A 27 -16.22 -6.99 -14.36
C PRO A 27 -16.02 -5.59 -13.77
N LYS A 28 -15.77 -4.58 -14.64
CA LYS A 28 -15.51 -3.20 -14.21
C LYS A 28 -16.62 -2.60 -13.34
N ASN A 29 -17.87 -2.96 -13.61
CA ASN A 29 -19.03 -2.50 -12.84
C ASN A 29 -19.09 -3.09 -11.41
N ARG A 30 -18.15 -3.96 -11.03
CA ARG A 30 -18.00 -4.49 -9.67
C ARG A 30 -16.82 -3.93 -8.91
N ILE A 31 -16.11 -2.96 -9.47
CA ILE A 31 -14.95 -2.34 -8.83
C ILE A 31 -15.16 -0.83 -8.80
N LEU A 32 -15.23 -0.25 -7.60
CA LEU A 32 -15.32 1.19 -7.37
C LEU A 32 -13.99 1.70 -6.81
N TYR A 33 -13.49 2.80 -7.35
CA TYR A 33 -12.38 3.55 -6.79
C TYR A 33 -12.82 5.00 -6.52
N LEU A 34 -12.67 5.44 -5.29
CA LEU A 34 -12.93 6.81 -4.84
C LEU A 34 -11.66 7.40 -4.23
N ASN A 35 -11.21 8.53 -4.75
CA ASN A 35 -10.16 9.34 -4.13
C ASN A 35 -10.82 10.55 -3.46
N LEU A 36 -10.79 10.58 -2.11
CA LEU A 36 -11.48 11.61 -1.35
C LEU A 36 -10.77 12.97 -1.37
N GLU A 37 -9.47 13.00 -1.64
CA GLU A 37 -8.77 14.27 -1.85
C GLU A 37 -9.34 15.04 -3.05
N ASN A 38 -9.69 14.34 -4.13
CA ASN A 38 -10.29 14.94 -5.32
C ASN A 38 -11.75 15.36 -5.11
N LEU A 39 -12.40 14.84 -4.09
CA LEU A 39 -13.82 15.07 -3.82
C LEU A 39 -14.05 16.00 -2.61
N LYS A 40 -12.99 16.44 -1.94
CA LYS A 40 -13.07 17.27 -0.72
C LYS A 40 -13.79 18.62 -0.93
N ASP A 41 -13.69 19.18 -2.13
CA ASP A 41 -14.27 20.49 -2.49
C ASP A 41 -15.67 20.37 -3.12
N VAL A 42 -16.22 19.15 -3.23
CA VAL A 42 -17.58 18.94 -3.75
C VAL A 42 -18.58 19.30 -2.64
N PRO A 43 -19.48 20.26 -2.87
CA PRO A 43 -20.48 20.65 -1.88
C PRO A 43 -21.33 19.46 -1.44
N ASN A 44 -21.55 19.31 -0.14
CA ASN A 44 -22.37 18.23 0.45
C ASN A 44 -21.93 16.82 0.08
N PHE A 45 -20.63 16.63 -0.19
CA PHE A 45 -20.08 15.32 -0.52
C PHE A 45 -20.35 14.30 0.59
N ASN A 46 -20.96 13.17 0.21
CA ASN A 46 -21.27 12.08 1.12
C ASN A 46 -20.85 10.75 0.50
N ILE A 47 -19.81 10.15 1.05
CA ILE A 47 -19.28 8.86 0.57
C ILE A 47 -20.37 7.79 0.47
N LYS A 48 -21.28 7.75 1.47
CA LYS A 48 -22.33 6.73 1.52
C LYS A 48 -23.23 6.81 0.29
N GLU A 49 -23.63 8.00 -0.11
CA GLU A 49 -24.47 8.20 -1.30
C GLU A 49 -23.79 7.71 -2.57
N TYR A 50 -22.50 7.99 -2.74
CA TYR A 50 -21.73 7.49 -3.89
C TYR A 50 -21.66 5.97 -3.92
N ILE A 51 -21.44 5.35 -2.76
CA ILE A 51 -21.39 3.88 -2.67
C ILE A 51 -22.79 3.28 -2.87
N ASP A 52 -23.84 3.87 -2.30
CA ASP A 52 -25.20 3.41 -2.47
C ASP A 52 -25.63 3.48 -3.94
N VAL A 53 -25.34 4.58 -4.65
CA VAL A 53 -25.58 4.70 -6.09
C VAL A 53 -24.82 3.62 -6.87
N PHE A 54 -23.52 3.42 -6.56
CA PHE A 54 -22.75 2.38 -7.21
C PHE A 54 -23.33 0.98 -6.98
N LEU A 55 -23.69 0.65 -5.78
CA LEU A 55 -24.26 -0.67 -5.44
C LEU A 55 -25.64 -0.87 -6.05
N LYS A 56 -26.47 0.17 -6.09
CA LYS A 56 -27.85 0.12 -6.50
C LYS A 56 -28.01 0.23 -8.02
N ASP A 57 -27.40 1.25 -8.62
CA ASP A 57 -27.64 1.61 -10.00
C ASP A 57 -26.65 0.97 -10.98
N VAL A 58 -25.39 0.79 -10.55
CA VAL A 58 -24.33 0.23 -11.41
C VAL A 58 -24.28 -1.30 -11.31
N ASN A 59 -24.51 -1.86 -10.11
CA ASN A 59 -24.46 -3.32 -9.91
C ASN A 59 -25.82 -3.99 -9.99
N GLU A 60 -26.93 -3.22 -10.08
CA GLU A 60 -28.29 -3.78 -10.10
C GLU A 60 -28.57 -4.76 -8.93
N ALA A 61 -27.89 -4.60 -7.83
CA ALA A 61 -27.74 -5.65 -6.82
C ALA A 61 -28.14 -5.23 -5.40
N TYR A 62 -28.85 -4.13 -5.25
CA TYR A 62 -29.38 -3.70 -3.95
C TYR A 62 -30.74 -4.35 -3.65
N PRO A 63 -31.05 -4.80 -2.40
CA PRO A 63 -30.27 -4.63 -1.15
C PRO A 63 -29.21 -5.70 -0.91
N THR A 64 -29.16 -6.78 -1.70
CA THR A 64 -28.21 -7.88 -1.50
C THR A 64 -27.34 -8.06 -2.74
N VAL A 65 -26.04 -7.88 -2.57
CA VAL A 65 -25.05 -8.10 -3.63
C VAL A 65 -24.85 -9.60 -3.86
N LYS A 66 -25.33 -10.14 -5.00
CA LYS A 66 -25.18 -11.56 -5.33
C LYS A 66 -23.74 -11.99 -5.60
N ASN A 67 -22.93 -11.08 -6.08
CA ASN A 67 -21.53 -11.32 -6.44
C ASN A 67 -20.60 -10.39 -5.66
N LYS A 68 -19.33 -10.79 -5.51
CA LYS A 68 -18.34 -9.96 -4.82
C LYS A 68 -18.15 -8.62 -5.53
N VAL A 69 -18.20 -7.55 -4.76
CA VAL A 69 -17.95 -6.16 -5.15
C VAL A 69 -16.76 -5.64 -4.38
N PHE A 70 -15.93 -4.87 -5.04
CA PHE A 70 -14.69 -4.31 -4.48
C PHE A 70 -14.77 -2.78 -4.48
N ILE A 71 -14.57 -2.18 -3.32
CA ILE A 71 -14.62 -0.74 -3.13
C ILE A 71 -13.30 -0.27 -2.54
N PHE A 72 -12.60 0.58 -3.26
CA PHE A 72 -11.35 1.20 -2.84
C PHE A 72 -11.58 2.67 -2.55
N VAL A 73 -11.35 3.08 -1.31
CA VAL A 73 -11.47 4.46 -0.87
C VAL A 73 -10.11 4.96 -0.43
N ASP A 74 -9.55 5.84 -1.23
CA ASP A 74 -8.22 6.42 -1.01
C ASP A 74 -8.31 7.78 -0.31
N GLU A 75 -7.29 8.12 0.48
CA GLU A 75 -7.15 9.36 1.23
C GLU A 75 -8.35 9.62 2.19
N THR A 76 -8.73 8.60 2.96
CA THR A 76 -9.92 8.62 3.82
C THR A 76 -9.88 9.65 4.95
N GLN A 77 -8.73 10.25 5.27
CA GLN A 77 -8.65 11.35 6.23
C GLN A 77 -9.45 12.60 5.83
N TYR A 78 -9.84 12.71 4.56
CA TYR A 78 -10.73 13.77 4.09
C TYR A 78 -12.21 13.52 4.41
N SER A 79 -12.55 12.39 5.07
CA SER A 79 -13.91 12.09 5.54
C SER A 79 -13.92 11.67 7.01
N LYS A 80 -14.67 12.39 7.82
CA LYS A 80 -14.80 12.10 9.26
C LYS A 80 -15.55 10.80 9.58
N ASN A 81 -16.38 10.29 8.66
CA ASN A 81 -17.30 9.18 8.92
C ASN A 81 -16.92 7.87 8.21
N TRP A 82 -15.74 7.77 7.62
CA TRP A 82 -15.33 6.62 6.82
C TRP A 82 -15.37 5.28 7.58
N ALA A 83 -14.98 5.27 8.86
CA ALA A 83 -14.96 4.05 9.68
C ALA A 83 -16.37 3.54 10.00
N SER A 84 -17.27 4.46 10.36
CA SER A 84 -18.69 4.15 10.59
C SER A 84 -19.38 3.65 9.34
N LEU A 85 -19.06 4.24 8.19
CA LEU A 85 -19.56 3.80 6.90
C LEU A 85 -19.08 2.38 6.55
N GLY A 86 -17.80 2.10 6.72
CA GLY A 86 -17.25 0.76 6.51
C GLY A 86 -17.95 -0.30 7.37
N LYS A 87 -18.27 0.03 8.62
CA LYS A 87 -19.03 -0.84 9.51
C LYS A 87 -20.45 -1.09 8.98
N ILE A 88 -21.18 -0.04 8.62
CA ILE A 88 -22.55 -0.15 8.12
C ILE A 88 -22.59 -1.08 6.89
N ILE A 89 -21.78 -0.81 5.89
CA ILE A 89 -21.77 -1.60 4.65
C ILE A 89 -21.37 -3.06 4.92
N PHE A 90 -20.37 -3.29 5.78
CA PHE A 90 -19.95 -4.64 6.15
C PHE A 90 -21.07 -5.42 6.87
N ASP A 91 -21.84 -4.76 7.70
CA ASP A 91 -22.96 -5.39 8.41
C ASP A 91 -24.17 -5.65 7.49
N GLU A 92 -24.40 -4.77 6.49
CA GLU A 92 -25.46 -4.90 5.50
C GLU A 92 -25.18 -6.00 4.46
N ASP A 93 -23.95 -6.10 3.94
CA ASP A 93 -23.61 -7.08 2.91
C ASP A 93 -22.18 -7.63 3.02
N LYS A 94 -22.06 -8.95 3.18
CA LYS A 94 -20.79 -9.68 3.28
C LYS A 94 -20.06 -9.89 1.95
N ASN A 95 -20.70 -9.62 0.82
CA ASN A 95 -20.11 -9.71 -0.50
C ASN A 95 -19.39 -8.42 -0.92
N VAL A 96 -19.49 -7.35 -0.14
CA VAL A 96 -18.77 -6.11 -0.37
C VAL A 96 -17.44 -6.14 0.36
N PHE A 97 -16.36 -6.12 -0.42
CA PHE A 97 -14.99 -6.01 0.08
C PHE A 97 -14.49 -4.58 -0.04
N MET A 98 -14.03 -3.98 1.06
CA MET A 98 -13.58 -2.60 1.08
C MET A 98 -12.13 -2.47 1.52
N ILE A 99 -11.38 -1.58 0.85
CA ILE A 99 -10.07 -1.12 1.29
C ILE A 99 -10.11 0.39 1.48
N PHE A 100 -9.71 0.82 2.66
CA PHE A 100 -9.54 2.21 3.03
C PHE A 100 -8.04 2.51 3.16
N THR A 101 -7.56 3.59 2.53
CA THR A 101 -6.19 4.07 2.72
C THR A 101 -6.19 5.49 3.25
N GLY A 102 -5.12 5.86 3.90
CA GLY A 102 -4.92 7.22 4.40
C GLY A 102 -3.61 7.39 5.14
N SER A 103 -3.31 8.62 5.55
CA SER A 103 -2.15 8.93 6.38
C SER A 103 -2.29 8.37 7.80
N ASP A 104 -1.20 8.39 8.59
CA ASP A 104 -1.14 7.81 9.95
C ASP A 104 -2.20 8.31 10.93
N ALA A 105 -2.81 9.48 10.66
CA ALA A 105 -3.93 9.99 11.46
C ALA A 105 -5.13 9.02 11.54
N LEU A 106 -5.26 8.08 10.60
CA LEU A 106 -6.27 7.02 10.66
C LEU A 106 -6.12 6.08 11.87
N ASN A 107 -4.98 6.08 12.54
CA ASN A 107 -4.76 5.26 13.73
C ASN A 107 -5.66 5.65 14.90
N LEU A 108 -6.08 6.92 14.97
CA LEU A 108 -6.87 7.44 16.09
C LEU A 108 -8.36 7.04 16.04
N GLU A 109 -8.88 6.66 14.88
CA GLU A 109 -10.29 6.29 14.71
C GLU A 109 -10.56 4.78 14.82
N TYR A 110 -9.53 3.97 15.03
CA TYR A 110 -9.68 2.53 15.19
C TYR A 110 -10.20 2.20 16.61
N ASN A 111 -11.50 2.24 16.78
CA ASN A 111 -12.16 1.77 18.00
C ASN A 111 -12.13 0.23 18.08
N ASN A 112 -12.14 -0.31 19.29
CA ASN A 112 -12.21 -1.77 19.55
C ASN A 112 -13.33 -2.50 18.79
N ASP A 113 -14.37 -1.79 18.39
CA ASP A 113 -15.51 -2.32 17.67
C ASP A 113 -15.25 -2.48 16.16
N SER A 114 -14.40 -1.63 15.56
CA SER A 114 -13.96 -1.75 14.17
C SER A 114 -12.89 -2.85 13.98
N ALA A 115 -12.13 -3.17 15.02
CA ALA A 115 -11.09 -4.20 14.99
C ALA A 115 -11.65 -5.61 14.73
N ARG A 116 -12.90 -5.87 15.05
CA ARG A 116 -13.56 -7.17 14.79
C ARG A 116 -14.02 -7.36 13.34
N ARG A 117 -14.12 -6.28 12.56
CA ARG A 117 -14.69 -6.26 11.21
C ARG A 117 -13.69 -5.91 10.13
N SER A 118 -12.50 -5.48 10.52
CA SER A 118 -11.49 -5.01 9.59
C SER A 118 -10.09 -5.47 9.97
N LEU A 119 -9.28 -5.75 8.96
CA LEU A 119 -7.87 -6.04 9.11
C LEU A 119 -7.06 -4.76 8.87
N LYS A 120 -6.31 -4.31 9.87
CA LYS A 120 -5.37 -3.22 9.72
C LYS A 120 -4.08 -3.76 9.12
N LYS A 121 -3.73 -3.32 7.92
CA LYS A 121 -2.44 -3.57 7.28
C LYS A 121 -1.72 -2.24 7.11
N GLU A 122 -0.70 -2.00 7.90
CA GLU A 122 0.15 -0.81 7.79
C GLU A 122 1.11 -0.96 6.61
N ILE A 123 1.30 0.14 5.89
CA ILE A 123 2.28 0.23 4.80
C ILE A 123 3.43 1.09 5.29
N TYR A 124 4.58 0.46 5.40
CA TYR A 124 5.82 1.09 5.84
C TYR A 124 6.64 1.59 4.65
N PRO A 125 7.59 2.50 4.87
CA PRO A 125 8.64 2.77 3.91
C PRO A 125 9.36 1.48 3.49
N LEU A 126 9.94 1.47 2.29
CA LEU A 126 10.66 0.31 1.77
C LEU A 126 11.81 -0.07 2.71
N ASN A 127 11.95 -1.35 3.00
CA ASN A 127 13.20 -1.86 3.54
C ASN A 127 14.24 -2.01 2.41
N PHE A 128 15.50 -2.27 2.76
CA PHE A 128 16.57 -2.32 1.76
C PHE A 128 16.39 -3.45 0.74
N ALA A 129 15.83 -4.58 1.15
CA ALA A 129 15.53 -5.69 0.24
C ALA A 129 14.43 -5.31 -0.76
N GLU A 130 13.36 -4.67 -0.30
CA GLU A 130 12.29 -4.16 -1.16
C GLU A 130 12.81 -3.06 -2.11
N TYR A 131 13.70 -2.19 -1.63
CA TYR A 131 14.36 -1.19 -2.45
C TYR A 131 15.17 -1.83 -3.58
N LEU A 132 16.02 -2.82 -3.28
CA LEU A 132 16.83 -3.52 -4.28
C LEU A 132 15.95 -4.30 -5.27
N TYR A 133 14.88 -4.92 -4.79
CA TYR A 133 13.92 -5.59 -5.66
C TYR A 133 13.27 -4.62 -6.64
N LEU A 134 12.74 -3.50 -6.15
CA LEU A 134 12.02 -2.54 -7.00
C LEU A 134 12.94 -1.78 -7.97
N LYS A 135 14.21 -1.54 -7.58
CA LYS A 135 15.15 -0.77 -8.39
C LYS A 135 15.90 -1.63 -9.40
N TYR A 136 16.24 -2.87 -9.03
CA TYR A 136 17.16 -3.74 -9.77
C TYR A 136 16.60 -5.13 -10.07
N ASP A 137 15.36 -5.41 -9.69
CA ASP A 137 14.74 -6.75 -9.78
C ASP A 137 15.56 -7.84 -9.05
N ILE A 138 16.21 -7.44 -7.94
CA ILE A 138 16.98 -8.36 -7.12
C ILE A 138 16.05 -9.06 -6.15
N ASN A 139 15.80 -10.35 -6.39
CA ASN A 139 15.01 -11.19 -5.52
C ASN A 139 15.88 -11.85 -4.46
N TYR A 140 15.52 -11.69 -3.19
CA TYR A 140 16.10 -12.48 -2.11
C TYR A 140 15.45 -13.87 -2.09
N PRO A 141 16.23 -14.92 -1.82
CA PRO A 141 15.69 -16.28 -1.71
C PRO A 141 14.62 -16.36 -0.63
N ASP A 142 13.53 -17.06 -0.94
CA ASP A 142 12.59 -17.48 0.07
C ASP A 142 13.32 -18.20 1.21
N MET A 143 12.84 -18.05 2.46
CA MET A 143 13.45 -18.64 3.66
C MET A 143 14.78 -18.01 4.12
N LEU A 144 15.24 -16.89 3.54
CA LEU A 144 16.46 -16.23 4.01
C LEU A 144 16.40 -15.90 5.51
N SER A 145 15.29 -15.34 5.97
CA SER A 145 15.06 -14.99 7.38
C SER A 145 15.05 -16.22 8.29
N GLU A 146 14.48 -17.34 7.83
CA GLU A 146 14.47 -18.60 8.58
C GLU A 146 15.88 -19.19 8.67
N THR A 147 16.63 -19.13 7.57
CA THR A 147 18.01 -19.61 7.53
C THR A 147 18.93 -18.82 8.47
N PHE A 148 18.78 -17.49 8.51
CA PHE A 148 19.51 -16.67 9.48
C PHE A 148 19.10 -16.95 10.91
N ARG A 149 17.82 -17.17 11.17
CA ARG A 149 17.34 -17.60 12.49
C ARG A 149 17.96 -18.92 12.89
N ASP A 150 17.93 -19.92 12.03
CA ASP A 150 18.54 -21.23 12.26
C ASP A 150 20.03 -21.10 12.57
N MET A 151 20.76 -20.30 11.79
CA MET A 151 22.18 -20.03 12.02
C MET A 151 22.45 -19.44 13.43
N ILE A 152 21.63 -18.46 13.84
CA ILE A 152 21.79 -17.81 15.16
C ILE A 152 21.50 -18.80 16.29
N PHE A 153 20.47 -19.63 16.16
CA PHE A 153 20.06 -20.54 17.24
C PHE A 153 20.82 -21.87 17.27
N THR A 154 21.27 -22.37 16.13
CA THR A 154 21.91 -23.70 16.02
C THR A 154 23.41 -23.65 15.76
N GLY A 155 23.96 -22.48 15.37
CA GLY A 155 25.32 -22.34 14.90
C GLY A 155 25.60 -22.97 13.54
N ASN A 156 24.57 -23.46 12.82
CA ASN A 156 24.77 -24.12 11.52
C ASN A 156 24.91 -23.09 10.40
N VAL A 157 26.13 -22.89 9.95
CA VAL A 157 26.49 -21.92 8.89
C VAL A 157 26.41 -22.47 7.46
N GLU A 158 26.30 -23.79 7.28
CA GLU A 158 26.35 -24.38 5.93
C GLU A 158 25.20 -23.92 5.03
N LYS A 159 23.98 -23.83 5.58
CA LYS A 159 22.81 -23.34 4.81
C LYS A 159 22.97 -21.88 4.44
N SER A 160 23.45 -21.06 5.36
CA SER A 160 23.63 -19.62 5.11
C SER A 160 24.72 -19.37 4.06
N GLN A 161 25.83 -20.09 4.10
CA GLN A 161 26.86 -20.01 3.08
C GLN A 161 26.37 -20.41 1.68
N LYS A 162 25.53 -21.43 1.58
CA LYS A 162 24.93 -21.83 0.28
C LYS A 162 24.02 -20.75 -0.28
N ILE A 163 23.23 -20.09 0.59
CA ILE A 163 22.33 -18.99 0.18
C ILE A 163 23.16 -17.76 -0.18
N GLU A 164 24.15 -17.40 0.62
CA GLU A 164 25.05 -16.28 0.38
C GLU A 164 25.79 -16.43 -0.96
N ASN A 165 26.38 -17.59 -1.25
CA ASN A 165 27.02 -17.87 -2.51
C ASN A 165 26.06 -17.80 -3.71
N ARG A 166 24.82 -18.24 -3.55
CA ARG A 166 23.79 -18.15 -4.59
C ARG A 166 23.40 -16.69 -4.84
N MET A 167 23.20 -15.91 -3.78
CA MET A 167 22.91 -14.48 -3.88
C MET A 167 24.07 -13.71 -4.51
N TYR A 168 25.31 -13.99 -4.09
CA TYR A 168 26.50 -13.36 -4.62
C TYR A 168 26.63 -13.58 -6.13
N ASN A 169 26.45 -14.81 -6.59
CA ASN A 169 26.57 -15.14 -8.00
C ASN A 169 25.40 -14.66 -8.87
N GLN A 170 24.21 -14.53 -8.33
CA GLN A 170 23.01 -14.12 -9.09
C GLN A 170 22.76 -12.61 -9.06
N ASN A 171 23.03 -11.95 -7.95
CA ASN A 171 22.55 -10.58 -7.70
C ASN A 171 23.65 -9.52 -7.82
N LEU A 172 24.92 -9.84 -7.51
CA LEU A 172 26.01 -8.87 -7.62
C LEU A 172 26.44 -8.60 -9.05
N ILE A 173 26.17 -9.53 -9.98
CA ILE A 173 26.42 -9.32 -11.41
C ILE A 173 25.49 -8.22 -11.95
N ASN A 174 24.30 -8.07 -11.40
CA ASN A 174 23.32 -7.05 -11.81
C ASN A 174 23.56 -5.67 -11.14
N LEU A 175 24.29 -5.64 -10.03
CA LEU A 175 24.72 -4.41 -9.38
C LEU A 175 26.05 -3.96 -10.00
N ASN A 176 26.00 -3.23 -11.12
CA ASN A 176 27.17 -2.54 -11.71
C ASN A 176 27.80 -1.50 -10.76
N GLN A 177 27.33 -1.36 -9.55
CA GLN A 177 27.76 -0.38 -8.55
C GLN A 177 28.16 -1.06 -7.25
N ASN A 178 29.05 -0.38 -6.52
CA ASN A 178 29.45 -0.80 -5.18
C ASN A 178 28.21 -0.85 -4.25
N TYR A 179 27.94 -2.01 -3.67
CA TYR A 179 26.83 -2.27 -2.73
C TYR A 179 26.78 -1.25 -1.58
N LEU A 180 27.94 -0.77 -1.11
CA LEU A 180 28.02 0.27 -0.08
C LEU A 180 27.43 1.61 -0.54
N LYS A 181 27.66 1.99 -1.80
CA LYS A 181 27.07 3.22 -2.37
C LYS A 181 25.55 3.10 -2.48
N GLU A 182 25.04 1.93 -2.84
CA GLU A 182 23.60 1.70 -2.86
C GLU A 182 22.98 1.75 -1.45
N TRP A 183 23.69 1.23 -0.46
CA TRP A 183 23.28 1.32 0.94
C TRP A 183 23.25 2.78 1.43
N GLU A 184 24.28 3.56 1.13
CA GLU A 184 24.35 4.99 1.46
C GLU A 184 23.20 5.77 0.79
N TYR A 185 22.96 5.52 -0.50
CA TYR A 185 21.83 6.12 -1.23
C TYR A 185 20.49 5.73 -0.62
N TYR A 186 20.31 4.45 -0.28
CA TYR A 186 19.08 3.96 0.36
C TYR A 186 18.82 4.65 1.69
N ILE A 187 19.81 4.78 2.56
CA ILE A 187 19.64 5.45 3.86
C ILE A 187 19.25 6.92 3.67
N GLN A 188 19.83 7.59 2.69
CA GLN A 188 19.56 9.01 2.46
C GLN A 188 18.23 9.25 1.75
N TYR A 189 17.87 8.42 0.76
CA TYR A 189 16.78 8.71 -0.16
C TYR A 189 15.88 7.50 -0.46
N GLY A 190 16.38 6.28 -0.34
CA GLY A 190 15.83 5.07 -0.96
C GLY A 190 14.60 4.46 -0.28
N CYS A 191 14.20 4.93 0.89
CA CYS A 191 13.11 4.30 1.66
C CYS A 191 11.70 4.59 1.11
N PHE A 192 11.56 5.48 0.11
CA PHE A 192 10.28 5.77 -0.51
C PHE A 192 10.26 5.39 -1.99
N PRO A 193 9.20 4.72 -2.49
CA PRO A 193 9.12 4.30 -3.89
C PRO A 193 9.29 5.43 -4.91
N PHE A 194 8.89 6.66 -4.59
CA PHE A 194 8.99 7.79 -5.51
C PHE A 194 10.44 8.26 -5.75
N THR A 195 11.41 7.78 -4.97
CA THR A 195 12.83 8.17 -5.10
C THR A 195 13.63 7.22 -6.01
N LEU A 196 13.10 6.02 -6.30
CA LEU A 196 13.85 4.93 -6.94
C LEU A 196 14.52 5.29 -8.27
N ASN A 197 13.87 6.13 -9.09
CA ASN A 197 14.35 6.49 -10.44
C ASN A 197 14.57 8.00 -10.58
N ARG A 198 15.02 8.69 -9.51
CA ARG A 198 15.18 10.13 -9.51
C ARG A 198 16.61 10.52 -9.17
N THR A 199 17.03 11.68 -9.67
CA THR A 199 18.30 12.31 -9.27
C THR A 199 18.17 12.90 -7.88
N GLU A 200 19.28 13.01 -7.15
CA GLU A 200 19.31 13.58 -5.80
C GLU A 200 18.69 14.96 -5.74
N GLU A 201 19.03 15.85 -6.70
CA GLU A 201 18.46 17.19 -6.79
C GLU A 201 16.91 17.17 -6.90
N SER A 202 16.38 16.26 -7.74
CA SER A 202 14.95 16.14 -7.93
C SER A 202 14.24 15.60 -6.69
N ILE A 203 14.91 14.74 -5.90
CA ILE A 203 14.39 14.23 -4.64
C ILE A 203 14.31 15.34 -3.60
N VAL A 204 15.37 16.12 -3.45
CA VAL A 204 15.42 17.26 -2.52
C VAL A 204 14.31 18.26 -2.84
N GLN A 205 14.17 18.67 -4.10
CA GLN A 205 13.12 19.58 -4.54
C GLN A 205 11.70 19.07 -4.25
N LEU A 206 11.45 17.78 -4.48
CA LEU A 206 10.15 17.18 -4.19
C LEU A 206 9.86 17.09 -2.70
N THR A 207 10.88 16.79 -1.90
CA THR A 207 10.75 16.73 -0.45
C THR A 207 10.45 18.10 0.12
N LEU A 208 11.16 19.14 -0.35
CA LEU A 208 10.90 20.53 0.04
C LEU A 208 9.48 20.97 -0.32
N LYS A 209 9.02 20.72 -1.56
CA LYS A 209 7.63 21.01 -1.96
C LYS A 209 6.58 20.28 -1.11
N LYS A 210 6.85 19.04 -0.70
CA LYS A 210 5.93 18.31 0.18
C LYS A 210 5.86 18.93 1.57
N LEU A 211 7.01 19.32 2.13
CA LEU A 211 7.08 19.98 3.43
C LEU A 211 6.39 21.35 3.41
N GLU A 212 6.59 22.14 2.35
CA GLU A 212 5.89 23.43 2.17
C GLU A 212 4.37 23.26 2.11
N ASN A 213 3.89 22.26 1.39
CA ASN A 213 2.46 21.97 1.32
C ASN A 213 1.87 21.52 2.67
N GLU A 214 2.64 20.78 3.48
CA GLU A 214 2.21 20.33 4.81
C GLU A 214 2.22 21.48 5.85
N THR A 215 3.13 22.45 5.70
CA THR A 215 3.20 23.62 6.61
C THR A 215 2.16 24.69 6.30
N ASN A 216 1.66 24.76 5.09
CA ASN A 216 0.61 25.70 4.67
C ASN A 216 -0.82 25.25 5.06
N PHE A 217 -0.98 24.09 5.72
CA PHE A 217 -2.27 23.56 6.22
C PHE A 217 -2.48 23.78 7.73
N LYS A 218 -1.81 24.79 8.34
CA LYS A 218 -2.10 25.22 9.72
C LYS A 218 -2.95 26.47 9.77
#